data_fdb89ac87bd6107d17f8eaf7a77ed545
#
_entry.id   fdb89ac87bd6107d17f8eaf7a77ed545
#
_cell.length_a   1.000
_cell.length_b   1.000
_cell.length_c   1.000
_cell.angle_alpha   90.00
_cell.angle_beta   90.00
_cell.angle_gamma   90.00
#
_symmetry.space_group_name_H-M   'P 1'
#
loop_
_entity.id
_entity.type
_entity.pdbx_description
1 polymer ?
#
loop_
_entity_poly.entity_id
_entity_poly.type
_entity_poly.pdbx_seq_one_letter_code
_entity_poly.pdbx_strand_id
1 'polypeptide(L)'
;MGQLIKQFGKIKVTTPIPHLLTLQLDSYSKFLQEGVPADKRREDVGLEGVFRTVFPIEDFNKTASLEFESYEIQEPKYDQAECISKGLTYEAPVRIKVRLAVYDVDDATGERNIRDIKEQDIYFGTLPLMTEKGTFIVNGTERVIVNQLQRSPGIIFEHDRGKTHASHKVLYSC
;
A
#
# COMPACT_ATOMS: atom_id res chain seq x y z
N MET A 1 7.27 21.38 -3.99
CA MET A 1 8.32 22.44 -4.19
C MET A 1 9.67 21.78 -4.25
N GLY A 2 10.37 21.82 -5.41
CA GLY A 2 11.73 21.28 -5.52
C GLY A 2 12.70 22.08 -4.66
N GLN A 3 13.45 21.40 -3.81
CA GLN A 3 14.54 22.03 -3.06
C GLN A 3 15.62 22.52 -4.02
N LEU A 4 15.99 23.79 -3.90
CA LEU A 4 17.06 24.37 -4.68
C LEU A 4 18.42 23.92 -4.10
N ILE A 5 19.00 22.89 -4.71
CA ILE A 5 20.32 22.38 -4.31
C ILE A 5 21.39 23.32 -4.86
N LYS A 6 22.10 24.03 -3.99
CA LYS A 6 23.26 24.86 -4.35
C LYS A 6 24.51 23.98 -4.43
N GLN A 7 25.17 24.00 -5.58
CA GLN A 7 26.40 23.25 -5.81
C GLN A 7 27.60 24.18 -5.66
N PHE A 8 28.51 23.82 -4.79
CA PHE A 8 29.75 24.56 -4.54
C PHE A 8 31.00 23.89 -5.14
N GLY A 9 30.81 22.74 -5.79
CA GLY A 9 31.92 22.01 -6.43
C GLY A 9 32.21 22.50 -7.84
N LYS A 10 33.45 22.28 -8.27
CA LYS A 10 33.90 22.56 -9.65
C LYS A 10 33.60 21.42 -10.63
N ILE A 11 33.13 20.28 -10.15
CA ILE A 11 32.81 19.10 -10.96
C ILE A 11 31.40 19.26 -11.50
N LYS A 12 31.24 19.07 -12.82
CA LYS A 12 29.93 19.06 -13.47
C LYS A 12 29.10 17.89 -12.95
N VAL A 13 27.91 18.17 -12.44
CA VAL A 13 26.98 17.12 -12.00
C VAL A 13 26.49 16.36 -13.21
N THR A 14 26.73 15.06 -13.22
CA THR A 14 26.30 14.14 -14.29
C THR A 14 24.90 13.60 -14.08
N THR A 15 24.49 13.45 -12.80
CA THR A 15 23.16 12.94 -12.42
C THR A 15 22.58 13.76 -11.26
N PRO A 16 21.28 14.08 -11.30
CA PRO A 16 20.64 14.77 -10.18
C PRO A 16 20.65 13.86 -8.94
N ILE A 17 20.78 14.47 -7.75
CA ILE A 17 20.64 13.73 -6.49
C ILE A 17 19.15 13.35 -6.33
N PRO A 18 18.82 12.05 -6.17
CA PRO A 18 17.44 11.63 -5.96
C PRO A 18 16.91 12.18 -4.63
N HIS A 19 15.60 12.40 -4.59
CA HIS A 19 14.93 12.75 -3.34
C HIS A 19 14.96 11.53 -2.41
N LEU A 20 15.61 11.66 -1.24
CA LEU A 20 15.89 10.53 -0.36
C LEU A 20 14.64 9.92 0.30
N LEU A 21 13.54 10.69 0.38
CA LEU A 21 12.26 10.26 0.96
C LEU A 21 11.28 9.73 -0.09
N THR A 22 11.61 9.78 -1.39
CA THR A 22 10.71 9.34 -2.45
C THR A 22 10.24 7.91 -2.24
N LEU A 23 11.14 7.01 -1.83
CA LEU A 23 10.78 5.60 -1.61
C LEU A 23 9.68 5.44 -0.54
N GLN A 24 9.76 6.21 0.55
CA GLN A 24 8.77 6.18 1.62
C GLN A 24 7.42 6.75 1.15
N LEU A 25 7.47 7.96 0.61
CA LEU A 25 6.28 8.71 0.19
C LEU A 25 5.54 8.01 -0.95
N ASP A 26 6.26 7.62 -2.00
CA ASP A 26 5.66 6.98 -3.18
C ASP A 26 5.07 5.60 -2.85
N SER A 27 5.74 4.81 -1.99
CA SER A 27 5.24 3.50 -1.60
C SER A 27 3.93 3.61 -0.82
N TYR A 28 3.82 4.60 0.07
CA TYR A 28 2.60 4.82 0.85
C TYR A 28 1.47 5.41 0.01
N SER A 29 1.76 6.42 -0.81
CA SER A 29 0.80 6.98 -1.76
C SER A 29 0.28 5.91 -2.73
N LYS A 30 1.16 5.04 -3.22
CA LYS A 30 0.79 3.90 -4.07
C LYS A 30 -0.04 2.85 -3.31
N PHE A 31 0.27 2.61 -2.03
CA PHE A 31 -0.52 1.71 -1.19
C PHE A 31 -1.95 2.20 -1.02
N LEU A 32 -2.13 3.50 -0.79
CA LEU A 32 -3.44 4.13 -0.66
C LEU A 32 -4.12 4.45 -2.00
N GLN A 33 -3.40 4.36 -3.11
CA GLN A 33 -3.82 4.85 -4.43
C GLN A 33 -4.38 6.28 -4.34
N GLU A 34 -3.63 7.14 -3.66
CA GLU A 34 -4.02 8.51 -3.37
C GLU A 34 -4.28 9.32 -4.66
N GLY A 35 -5.34 10.14 -4.65
CA GLY A 35 -5.74 10.94 -5.81
C GLY A 35 -6.38 10.15 -6.95
N VAL A 36 -6.54 8.84 -6.83
CA VAL A 36 -7.23 8.02 -7.82
C VAL A 36 -8.70 7.85 -7.43
N PRO A 37 -9.67 8.22 -8.29
CA PRO A 37 -11.09 7.97 -8.06
C PRO A 37 -11.37 6.49 -7.83
N ALA A 38 -12.37 6.16 -7.01
CA ALA A 38 -12.68 4.79 -6.61
C ALA A 38 -12.91 3.84 -7.81
N ASP A 39 -13.55 4.35 -8.87
CA ASP A 39 -13.85 3.63 -10.11
C ASP A 39 -12.62 3.32 -10.98
N LYS A 40 -11.48 3.99 -10.73
CA LYS A 40 -10.24 3.86 -11.51
C LYS A 40 -9.09 3.26 -10.70
N ARG A 41 -9.35 2.85 -9.47
CA ARG A 41 -8.33 2.20 -8.65
C ARG A 41 -7.97 0.84 -9.23
N ARG A 42 -6.69 0.50 -9.11
CA ARG A 42 -6.19 -0.81 -9.53
C ARG A 42 -6.55 -1.84 -8.48
N GLU A 43 -7.22 -2.89 -8.93
CA GLU A 43 -7.73 -3.98 -8.09
C GLU A 43 -6.63 -4.88 -7.47
N ASP A 44 -5.43 -4.84 -8.04
CA ASP A 44 -4.29 -5.67 -7.65
C ASP A 44 -3.25 -4.96 -6.77
N VAL A 45 -3.50 -3.68 -6.40
CA VAL A 45 -2.50 -2.85 -5.73
C VAL A 45 -2.98 -2.32 -4.38
N GLY A 46 -2.10 -2.41 -3.39
CA GLY A 46 -2.24 -1.74 -2.11
C GLY A 46 -3.47 -2.18 -1.32
N LEU A 47 -4.14 -1.23 -0.70
CA LEU A 47 -5.29 -1.48 0.18
C LEU A 47 -6.49 -2.06 -0.60
N GLU A 48 -6.72 -1.60 -1.82
CA GLU A 48 -7.76 -2.16 -2.70
C GLU A 48 -7.53 -3.65 -2.95
N GLY A 49 -6.29 -4.04 -3.29
CA GLY A 49 -5.93 -5.42 -3.51
C GLY A 49 -6.15 -6.30 -2.30
N VAL A 50 -5.86 -5.79 -1.09
CA VAL A 50 -6.12 -6.53 0.16
C VAL A 50 -7.61 -6.77 0.36
N PHE A 51 -8.45 -5.76 0.17
CA PHE A 51 -9.89 -5.94 0.29
C PHE A 51 -10.41 -6.96 -0.73
N ARG A 52 -9.98 -6.88 -1.98
CA ARG A 52 -10.44 -7.82 -3.02
C ARG A 52 -9.94 -9.26 -2.85
N THR A 53 -8.90 -9.49 -2.05
CA THR A 53 -8.51 -10.86 -1.68
C THR A 53 -9.38 -11.47 -0.60
N VAL A 54 -10.00 -10.65 0.24
CA VAL A 54 -10.89 -11.11 1.32
C VAL A 54 -12.33 -11.20 0.85
N PHE A 55 -12.77 -10.25 0.03
CA PHE A 55 -14.11 -10.23 -0.54
C PHE A 55 -14.13 -10.87 -1.94
N PRO A 56 -15.23 -11.50 -2.37
CA PRO A 56 -16.51 -11.62 -1.66
C PRO A 56 -16.49 -12.64 -0.53
N ILE A 57 -17.26 -12.39 0.53
CA ILE A 57 -17.50 -13.33 1.60
C ILE A 57 -18.87 -13.99 1.34
N GLU A 58 -18.86 -15.27 1.02
CA GLU A 58 -20.07 -16.02 0.75
C GLU A 58 -20.52 -16.81 1.99
N ASP A 59 -21.82 -16.94 2.17
CA ASP A 59 -22.41 -17.84 3.15
C ASP A 59 -22.19 -19.31 2.75
N PHE A 60 -22.20 -20.22 3.75
CA PHE A 60 -22.04 -21.67 3.54
C PHE A 60 -23.04 -22.23 2.54
N ASN A 61 -24.29 -21.79 2.61
CA ASN A 61 -25.35 -22.20 1.71
C ASN A 61 -25.39 -21.43 0.39
N LYS A 62 -24.46 -20.47 0.20
CA LYS A 62 -24.38 -19.60 -0.98
C LYS A 62 -25.67 -18.80 -1.23
N THR A 63 -26.44 -18.54 -0.18
CA THR A 63 -27.67 -17.74 -0.23
C THR A 63 -27.40 -16.26 -0.02
N ALA A 64 -26.22 -15.89 0.44
CA ALA A 64 -25.82 -14.50 0.61
C ALA A 64 -24.36 -14.32 0.24
N SER A 65 -24.04 -13.19 -0.38
CA SER A 65 -22.69 -12.76 -0.71
C SER A 65 -22.47 -11.31 -0.26
N LEU A 66 -21.43 -11.08 0.53
CA LEU A 66 -20.99 -9.76 0.92
C LEU A 66 -19.85 -9.33 0.00
N GLU A 67 -20.08 -8.32 -0.79
CA GLU A 67 -19.15 -7.81 -1.80
C GLU A 67 -18.56 -6.48 -1.36
N PHE A 68 -17.31 -6.26 -1.67
CA PHE A 68 -16.62 -4.97 -1.47
C PHE A 68 -16.77 -4.13 -2.74
N GLU A 69 -17.16 -2.87 -2.59
CA GLU A 69 -17.26 -1.93 -3.69
C GLU A 69 -16.11 -0.92 -3.72
N SER A 70 -15.90 -0.22 -2.61
CA SER A 70 -14.87 0.81 -2.51
C SER A 70 -14.51 1.11 -1.06
N TYR A 71 -13.39 1.80 -0.86
CA TYR A 71 -13.05 2.39 0.43
C TYR A 71 -12.85 3.90 0.31
N GLU A 72 -13.07 4.58 1.41
CA GLU A 72 -12.84 6.01 1.56
C GLU A 72 -12.06 6.27 2.85
N ILE A 73 -11.02 7.09 2.73
CA ILE A 73 -10.23 7.56 3.87
C ILE A 73 -10.75 8.96 4.20
N GLN A 74 -11.26 9.13 5.41
CA GLN A 74 -11.81 10.39 5.87
C GLN A 74 -10.69 11.31 6.38
N GLU A 75 -11.04 12.57 6.64
CA GLU A 75 -10.11 13.50 7.25
C GLU A 75 -9.72 13.08 8.67
N PRO A 76 -8.45 13.26 9.08
CA PRO A 76 -8.01 12.95 10.42
C PRO A 76 -8.68 13.87 11.44
N LYS A 77 -9.02 13.32 12.59
CA LYS A 77 -9.69 14.08 13.66
C LYS A 77 -8.80 15.14 14.32
N TYR A 78 -7.51 14.89 14.36
CA TYR A 78 -6.50 15.74 15.01
C TYR A 78 -5.37 16.04 14.04
N ASP A 79 -4.81 17.24 14.15
CA ASP A 79 -3.62 17.64 13.42
C ASP A 79 -2.35 16.97 13.96
N GLN A 80 -1.29 16.96 13.17
CA GLN A 80 0.01 16.35 13.53
C GLN A 80 0.58 16.94 14.82
N ALA A 81 0.53 18.28 14.99
CA ALA A 81 1.00 18.97 16.20
C ALA A 81 0.19 18.59 17.45
N GLU A 82 -1.12 18.46 17.30
CA GLU A 82 -1.99 18.03 18.39
C GLU A 82 -1.73 16.57 18.79
N CYS A 83 -1.51 15.68 17.81
CA CYS A 83 -1.18 14.29 18.08
C CYS A 83 0.11 14.14 18.86
N ILE A 84 1.15 14.92 18.54
CA ILE A 84 2.41 14.93 19.28
C ILE A 84 2.20 15.45 20.70
N SER A 85 1.49 16.57 20.86
CA SER A 85 1.30 17.21 22.18
C SER A 85 0.41 16.39 23.13
N LYS A 86 -0.59 15.70 22.58
CA LYS A 86 -1.55 14.89 23.34
C LYS A 86 -1.16 13.42 23.47
N GLY A 87 -0.04 12.99 22.86
CA GLY A 87 0.37 11.59 22.86
C GLY A 87 -0.54 10.66 22.04
N LEU A 88 -1.16 11.18 20.98
CA LEU A 88 -2.10 10.45 20.13
C LEU A 88 -1.41 9.94 18.85
N THR A 89 -2.08 9.04 18.15
CA THR A 89 -1.68 8.57 16.82
C THR A 89 -2.33 9.45 15.76
N TYR A 90 -1.52 9.89 14.77
CA TYR A 90 -2.04 10.61 13.60
C TYR A 90 -2.64 9.60 12.63
N GLU A 91 -3.96 9.52 12.60
CA GLU A 91 -4.70 8.50 11.86
C GLU A 91 -5.99 9.06 11.28
N ALA A 92 -6.44 8.45 10.19
CA ALA A 92 -7.71 8.75 9.55
C ALA A 92 -8.68 7.58 9.65
N PRO A 93 -9.98 7.84 9.84
CA PRO A 93 -11.01 6.82 9.76
C PRO A 93 -11.12 6.29 8.32
N VAL A 94 -11.25 4.97 8.20
CA VAL A 94 -11.52 4.30 6.94
C VAL A 94 -12.94 3.79 6.94
N ARG A 95 -13.69 4.16 5.91
CA ARG A 95 -15.00 3.60 5.62
C ARG A 95 -14.90 2.70 4.41
N ILE A 96 -15.64 1.62 4.41
CA ILE A 96 -15.78 0.75 3.25
C ILE A 96 -17.23 0.70 2.82
N LYS A 97 -17.46 0.77 1.53
CA LYS A 97 -18.77 0.54 0.93
C LYS A 97 -18.88 -0.92 0.57
N VAL A 98 -19.86 -1.57 1.15
CA VAL A 98 -20.14 -2.98 0.93
C VAL A 98 -21.53 -3.18 0.39
N ARG A 99 -21.69 -4.22 -0.42
CA ARG A 99 -22.94 -4.65 -0.99
C ARG A 99 -23.25 -6.07 -0.53
N LEU A 100 -24.39 -6.25 0.13
CA LEU A 100 -24.92 -7.56 0.49
C LEU A 100 -25.92 -7.97 -0.58
N ALA A 101 -25.61 -9.02 -1.33
CA ALA A 101 -26.51 -9.65 -2.26
C ALA A 101 -27.12 -10.90 -1.62
N VAL A 102 -28.43 -10.98 -1.58
CA VAL A 102 -29.17 -12.15 -1.09
C VAL A 102 -29.79 -12.87 -2.28
N TYR A 103 -29.61 -14.18 -2.34
CA TYR A 103 -30.06 -15.03 -3.43
C TYR A 103 -31.10 -16.02 -2.97
N ASP A 104 -32.09 -16.24 -3.80
CA ASP A 104 -32.95 -17.42 -3.72
C ASP A 104 -32.36 -18.49 -4.62
N VAL A 105 -32.03 -19.64 -4.03
CA VAL A 105 -31.46 -20.79 -4.75
C VAL A 105 -32.59 -21.77 -5.03
N ASP A 106 -32.78 -22.11 -6.29
CA ASP A 106 -33.70 -23.16 -6.68
C ASP A 106 -33.05 -24.51 -6.45
N ASP A 107 -33.59 -25.31 -5.53
CA ASP A 107 -33.05 -26.63 -5.17
C ASP A 107 -33.07 -27.66 -6.36
N ALA A 108 -33.89 -27.41 -7.37
CA ALA A 108 -34.02 -28.30 -8.50
C ALA A 108 -33.03 -28.02 -9.63
N THR A 109 -32.74 -26.75 -9.88
CA THR A 109 -31.88 -26.28 -10.99
C THR A 109 -30.52 -25.79 -10.53
N GLY A 110 -30.39 -25.41 -9.25
CA GLY A 110 -29.19 -24.75 -8.68
C GLY A 110 -29.01 -23.31 -9.18
N GLU A 111 -29.98 -22.73 -9.84
CA GLU A 111 -29.94 -21.34 -10.31
C GLU A 111 -30.11 -20.39 -9.14
N ARG A 112 -29.31 -19.30 -9.14
CA ARG A 112 -29.35 -18.26 -8.13
C ARG A 112 -30.07 -17.03 -8.70
N ASN A 113 -31.18 -16.67 -8.11
CA ASN A 113 -31.89 -15.45 -8.44
C ASN A 113 -31.66 -14.40 -7.35
N ILE A 114 -31.32 -13.18 -7.73
CA ILE A 114 -31.14 -12.08 -6.77
C ILE A 114 -32.50 -11.75 -6.18
N ARG A 115 -32.62 -11.91 -4.84
CA ARG A 115 -33.81 -11.56 -4.09
C ARG A 115 -33.77 -10.14 -3.56
N ASP A 116 -32.62 -9.72 -3.02
CA ASP A 116 -32.46 -8.39 -2.41
C ASP A 116 -30.99 -7.95 -2.50
N ILE A 117 -30.77 -6.63 -2.65
CA ILE A 117 -29.46 -6.01 -2.62
C ILE A 117 -29.48 -4.87 -1.63
N LYS A 118 -28.55 -4.89 -0.67
CA LYS A 118 -28.39 -3.81 0.30
C LYS A 118 -26.98 -3.28 0.25
N GLU A 119 -26.84 -1.97 0.04
CA GLU A 119 -25.57 -1.25 0.08
C GLU A 119 -25.48 -0.43 1.36
N GLN A 120 -24.33 -0.43 1.99
CA GLN A 120 -24.08 0.33 3.21
C GLN A 120 -22.61 0.72 3.32
N ASP A 121 -22.40 1.96 3.82
CA ASP A 121 -21.07 2.42 4.22
C ASP A 121 -20.86 2.02 5.68
N ILE A 122 -19.82 1.23 5.94
CA ILE A 122 -19.47 0.78 7.29
C ILE A 122 -18.13 1.37 7.72
N TYR A 123 -18.02 1.69 9.00
CA TYR A 123 -16.74 2.04 9.59
C TYR A 123 -15.89 0.77 9.73
N PHE A 124 -14.72 0.79 9.09
CA PHE A 124 -13.82 -0.36 9.12
C PHE A 124 -12.77 -0.25 10.23
N GLY A 125 -12.27 0.95 10.48
CA GLY A 125 -11.23 1.20 11.46
C GLY A 125 -10.51 2.50 11.19
N THR A 126 -9.33 2.67 11.78
CA THR A 126 -8.43 3.80 11.52
C THR A 126 -7.15 3.33 10.85
N LEU A 127 -6.58 4.19 10.02
CA LEU A 127 -5.32 3.97 9.34
C LEU A 127 -4.35 5.08 9.71
N PRO A 128 -3.15 4.77 10.25
CA PRO A 128 -2.12 5.78 10.49
C PRO A 128 -1.72 6.48 9.20
N LEU A 129 -1.66 7.82 9.22
CA LEU A 129 -1.27 8.62 8.07
C LEU A 129 0.22 8.94 8.09
N MET A 130 0.83 8.94 6.91
CA MET A 130 2.21 9.38 6.75
C MET A 130 2.28 10.91 6.67
N THR A 131 3.28 11.49 7.34
CA THR A 131 3.57 12.92 7.25
C THR A 131 4.33 13.24 5.96
N GLU A 132 4.43 14.52 5.61
CA GLU A 132 5.24 14.99 4.47
C GLU A 132 6.73 14.61 4.58
N LYS A 133 7.21 14.34 5.80
CA LYS A 133 8.57 13.91 6.09
C LYS A 133 8.78 12.39 5.91
N GLY A 134 7.73 11.64 5.52
CA GLY A 134 7.79 10.18 5.42
C GLY A 134 7.79 9.45 6.77
N THR A 135 7.31 10.10 7.82
CA THR A 135 7.20 9.54 9.18
C THR A 135 5.75 9.23 9.54
N PHE A 136 5.55 8.39 10.54
CA PHE A 136 4.27 8.16 11.19
C PHE A 136 4.33 8.67 12.62
N ILE A 137 3.24 9.28 13.10
CA ILE A 137 3.11 9.69 14.50
C ILE A 137 2.28 8.65 15.21
N VAL A 138 2.91 7.88 16.10
CA VAL A 138 2.27 6.82 16.88
C VAL A 138 2.44 7.12 18.36
N ASN A 139 1.34 7.30 19.07
CA ASN A 139 1.33 7.66 20.48
C ASN A 139 2.20 8.91 20.78
N GLY A 140 2.10 9.93 19.93
CA GLY A 140 2.84 11.18 20.04
C GLY A 140 4.32 11.11 19.67
N THR A 141 4.82 9.96 19.22
CA THR A 141 6.22 9.77 18.82
C THR A 141 6.32 9.60 17.32
N GLU A 142 7.21 10.37 16.67
CA GLU A 142 7.52 10.17 15.25
C GLU A 142 8.32 8.88 15.05
N ARG A 143 7.87 8.05 14.12
CA ARG A 143 8.48 6.77 13.77
C ARG A 143 8.63 6.66 12.26
N VAL A 144 9.65 5.93 11.82
CA VAL A 144 9.94 5.67 10.41
C VAL A 144 9.96 4.16 10.16
N ILE A 145 9.36 3.73 9.05
CA ILE A 145 9.51 2.36 8.57
C ILE A 145 10.84 2.28 7.82
N VAL A 146 11.78 1.48 8.32
CA VAL A 146 13.09 1.30 7.68
C VAL A 146 12.97 0.26 6.56
N ASN A 147 13.32 0.68 5.34
CA ASN A 147 13.35 -0.21 4.20
C ASN A 147 14.54 -1.15 4.29
N GLN A 148 14.31 -2.42 4.00
CA GLN A 148 15.35 -3.43 3.89
C GLN A 148 15.60 -3.75 2.42
N LEU A 149 16.87 -3.68 2.01
CA LEU A 149 17.27 -4.10 0.67
C LEU A 149 17.29 -5.62 0.61
N GLN A 150 16.57 -6.16 -0.34
CA GLN A 150 16.53 -7.59 -0.62
C GLN A 150 16.89 -7.82 -2.08
N ARG A 151 17.61 -8.90 -2.37
CA ARG A 151 17.86 -9.30 -3.75
C ARG A 151 16.55 -9.67 -4.43
N SER A 152 16.34 -9.15 -5.64
CA SER A 152 15.20 -9.56 -6.47
C SER A 152 15.30 -11.05 -6.82
N PRO A 153 14.19 -11.78 -6.93
CA PRO A 153 14.18 -13.13 -7.48
C PRO A 153 14.77 -13.12 -8.90
N GLY A 154 15.64 -14.08 -9.17
CA GLY A 154 16.27 -14.17 -10.48
C GLY A 154 17.60 -14.91 -10.44
N ILE A 155 18.24 -15.04 -11.59
CA ILE A 155 19.58 -15.64 -11.74
C ILE A 155 20.58 -14.50 -11.88
N ILE A 156 21.59 -14.50 -11.02
CA ILE A 156 22.64 -13.48 -11.00
C ILE A 156 23.97 -14.17 -11.33
N PHE A 157 24.69 -13.64 -12.32
CA PHE A 157 26.00 -14.14 -12.71
C PHE A 157 27.08 -13.21 -12.18
N GLU A 158 28.04 -13.79 -11.50
CA GLU A 158 29.21 -13.07 -10.99
C GLU A 158 30.50 -13.77 -11.46
N HIS A 159 31.61 -13.05 -11.51
CA HIS A 159 32.94 -13.59 -11.81
C HIS A 159 33.98 -12.95 -10.91
N ASP A 160 35.04 -13.70 -10.59
CA ASP A 160 36.12 -13.30 -9.69
C ASP A 160 37.27 -12.55 -10.37
N ARG A 161 37.21 -12.40 -11.68
CA ARG A 161 38.31 -11.83 -12.51
C ARG A 161 39.66 -12.55 -12.36
N GLY A 162 39.65 -13.83 -11.98
CA GLY A 162 40.84 -14.64 -11.80
C GLY A 162 41.61 -14.36 -10.51
N LYS A 163 40.98 -13.76 -9.48
CA LYS A 163 41.67 -13.41 -8.22
C LYS A 163 41.75 -14.57 -7.22
N THR A 164 40.81 -15.49 -7.28
CA THR A 164 40.69 -16.56 -6.27
C THR A 164 41.35 -17.86 -6.69
N HIS A 165 41.68 -18.05 -7.98
CA HIS A 165 42.30 -19.27 -8.47
C HIS A 165 43.79 -19.07 -8.76
N ALA A 166 44.65 -20.01 -8.28
CA ALA A 166 46.11 -19.95 -8.42
C ALA A 166 46.59 -19.91 -9.88
N SER A 167 45.81 -20.44 -10.82
CA SER A 167 46.13 -20.39 -12.28
C SER A 167 45.52 -19.19 -12.99
N HIS A 168 45.03 -18.17 -12.26
CA HIS A 168 44.37 -16.97 -12.80
C HIS A 168 43.19 -17.26 -13.76
N LYS A 169 42.58 -18.44 -13.64
CA LYS A 169 41.35 -18.76 -14.36
C LYS A 169 40.18 -17.98 -13.79
N VAL A 170 39.37 -17.38 -14.67
CA VAL A 170 38.15 -16.68 -14.28
C VAL A 170 37.09 -17.71 -13.87
N LEU A 171 36.68 -17.65 -12.63
CA LEU A 171 35.57 -18.47 -12.12
C LEU A 171 34.26 -17.68 -12.23
N TYR A 172 33.25 -18.36 -12.75
CA TYR A 172 31.89 -17.83 -12.82
C TYR A 172 31.02 -18.52 -11.78
N SER A 173 30.23 -17.73 -11.06
CA SER A 173 29.21 -18.21 -10.13
C SER A 173 27.84 -17.73 -10.55
N CYS A 174 26.81 -18.52 -10.34
CA CYS A 174 25.41 -18.14 -10.57
C CYS A 174 24.54 -18.53 -9.38
#